data_8a7ad6275e2bbbefd4f13f3c93e97f3c
#
_entry.id   8a7ad6275e2bbbefd4f13f3c93e97f3c
#
_cell.length_a   1.000
_cell.length_b   1.000
_cell.length_c   1.000
_cell.angle_alpha   90.00
_cell.angle_beta   90.00
_cell.angle_gamma   90.00
#
_symmetry.space_group_name_H-M   'P 1'
#
loop_
_entity.id
_entity.type
_entity.pdbx_description
1 polymer ?
#
loop_
_entity_poly.entity_id
_entity_poly.type
_entity_poly.pdbx_seq_one_letter_code
_entity_poly.pdbx_strand_id
1 'polypeptide(L)'
;MSLAVVTDSAACLTEPLLRERAIEVVPLHAIAADNGEPATTSRPSVQELVDAYRRAAGRAEEVLAIHISSALSGTIDNARIAAAQLEAEYRTQPNGPGPSVGRRRPQWLRVVDSGTSSGALGLAVLAASGAHDARRGAALAQASTARSCQLFVVDDLGRLARSGRIDRTTARLDGVLGIRPVLALTRDGIRTLETVRGAARARRDLIAQAVRVAGG
;
A
#
# COMPACT_ATOMS: atom_id res chain seq x y z
N MET A 1 -21.55 -10.68 -10.86
CA MET A 1 -20.31 -9.97 -11.19
C MET A 1 -19.21 -10.51 -10.30
N SER A 2 -18.03 -10.75 -10.85
CA SER A 2 -16.89 -11.22 -10.08
C SER A 2 -15.83 -10.12 -10.00
N LEU A 3 -15.27 -9.94 -8.79
CA LEU A 3 -14.24 -8.95 -8.48
C LEU A 3 -12.92 -9.66 -8.20
N ALA A 4 -11.84 -9.24 -8.84
CA ALA A 4 -10.48 -9.59 -8.45
C ALA A 4 -9.81 -8.42 -7.75
N VAL A 5 -9.11 -8.69 -6.65
CA VAL A 5 -8.37 -7.68 -5.89
C VAL A 5 -6.88 -7.86 -6.11
N VAL A 6 -6.20 -6.77 -6.41
CA VAL A 6 -4.74 -6.69 -6.56
C VAL A 6 -4.19 -5.71 -5.53
N THR A 7 -3.05 -6.04 -4.94
CA THR A 7 -2.32 -5.16 -4.02
C THR A 7 -0.82 -5.27 -4.26
N ASP A 8 -0.02 -4.59 -3.46
CA ASP A 8 1.43 -4.78 -3.41
C ASP A 8 1.89 -5.43 -2.10
N SER A 9 3.13 -5.87 -2.05
CA SER A 9 3.69 -6.61 -0.91
C SER A 9 3.75 -5.78 0.39
N ALA A 10 3.55 -4.46 0.33
CA ALA A 10 3.42 -3.66 1.55
C ALA A 10 2.13 -3.94 2.33
N ALA A 11 1.17 -4.67 1.77
CA ALA A 11 -0.03 -5.12 2.49
C ALA A 11 0.27 -6.14 3.60
N CYS A 12 1.46 -6.77 3.59
CA CYS A 12 1.91 -7.71 4.61
C CYS A 12 0.90 -8.84 4.91
N LEU A 13 0.13 -9.26 3.92
CA LEU A 13 -0.82 -10.35 4.04
C LEU A 13 -0.08 -11.69 3.98
N THR A 14 -0.55 -12.65 4.76
CA THR A 14 0.00 -14.00 4.79
C THR A 14 -0.48 -14.82 3.59
N GLU A 15 0.35 -15.76 3.13
CA GLU A 15 0.01 -16.66 2.03
C GLU A 15 -1.34 -17.40 2.17
N PRO A 16 -1.74 -17.89 3.36
CA PRO A 16 -3.07 -18.48 3.53
C PRO A 16 -4.20 -17.49 3.20
N LEU A 17 -4.12 -16.23 3.68
CA LEU A 17 -5.13 -15.21 3.40
C LEU A 17 -5.17 -14.82 1.92
N LEU A 18 -3.99 -14.69 1.29
CA LEU A 18 -3.90 -14.39 -0.15
C LEU A 18 -4.59 -15.46 -0.99
N ARG A 19 -4.36 -16.74 -0.68
CA ARG A 19 -4.99 -17.85 -1.37
C ARG A 19 -6.50 -17.96 -1.10
N GLU A 20 -6.91 -17.85 0.17
CA GLU A 20 -8.32 -17.90 0.57
C GLU A 20 -9.16 -16.83 -0.15
N ARG A 21 -8.61 -15.62 -0.27
CA ARG A 21 -9.30 -14.47 -0.85
C ARG A 21 -8.97 -14.23 -2.32
N ALA A 22 -8.16 -15.11 -2.92
CA ALA A 22 -7.69 -14.97 -4.30
C ALA A 22 -7.10 -13.58 -4.63
N ILE A 23 -6.36 -12.99 -3.67
CA ILE A 23 -5.73 -11.68 -3.80
C ILE A 23 -4.42 -11.83 -4.56
N GLU A 24 -4.23 -11.01 -5.59
CA GLU A 24 -2.99 -10.91 -6.36
C GLU A 24 -2.06 -9.91 -5.70
N VAL A 25 -0.78 -10.27 -5.54
CA VAL A 25 0.23 -9.37 -4.95
C VAL A 25 1.32 -9.05 -5.96
N VAL A 26 1.59 -7.76 -6.14
CA VAL A 26 2.74 -7.28 -6.91
C VAL A 26 3.88 -6.99 -5.95
N PRO A 27 5.08 -7.56 -6.14
CA PRO A 27 6.19 -7.35 -5.22
C PRO A 27 6.75 -5.93 -5.29
N LEU A 28 7.04 -5.35 -4.13
CA LEU A 28 8.01 -4.26 -4.01
C LEU A 28 9.40 -4.88 -3.96
N HIS A 29 10.34 -4.36 -4.73
CA HIS A 29 11.67 -4.93 -4.81
C HIS A 29 12.56 -4.37 -3.70
N ALA A 30 13.19 -5.27 -2.93
CA ALA A 30 14.30 -4.90 -2.08
C ALA A 30 15.59 -4.86 -2.94
N ILE A 31 16.19 -3.71 -3.04
CA ILE A 31 17.49 -3.55 -3.70
C ILE A 31 18.54 -3.75 -2.61
N ALA A 32 19.25 -4.87 -2.68
CA ALA A 32 20.41 -5.09 -1.84
C ALA A 32 21.46 -4.00 -2.18
N ALA A 33 22.03 -3.41 -1.16
CA ALA A 33 23.12 -2.48 -1.40
C ALA A 33 24.43 -3.26 -1.56
N ASP A 34 25.14 -2.99 -2.62
CA ASP A 34 26.53 -3.36 -2.72
C ASP A 34 27.37 -2.44 -1.82
N ASN A 35 28.41 -2.99 -1.19
CA ASN A 35 29.39 -2.23 -0.41
C ASN A 35 28.93 -1.64 0.95
N GLY A 36 28.00 -2.27 1.66
CA GLY A 36 27.62 -1.86 3.02
C GLY A 36 26.65 -0.68 3.08
N GLU A 37 26.19 -0.20 1.94
CA GLU A 37 25.09 0.76 1.89
C GLU A 37 23.76 0.08 2.33
N PRO A 38 22.85 0.79 3.00
CA PRO A 38 21.58 0.20 3.44
C PRO A 38 20.70 -0.16 2.24
N ALA A 39 20.10 -1.35 2.29
CA ALA A 39 19.12 -1.80 1.31
C ALA A 39 18.01 -0.75 1.11
N THR A 40 17.65 -0.51 -0.14
CA THR A 40 16.53 0.36 -0.52
C THR A 40 15.39 -0.46 -1.09
N THR A 41 14.21 0.13 -1.22
CA THR A 41 13.08 -0.51 -1.89
C THR A 41 12.72 0.27 -3.14
N SER A 42 12.44 -0.44 -4.24
CA SER A 42 11.88 0.17 -5.44
C SER A 42 10.41 -0.24 -5.62
N ARG A 43 9.67 0.64 -6.27
CA ARG A 43 8.30 0.37 -6.70
C ARG A 43 8.28 -0.65 -7.84
N PRO A 44 7.18 -1.39 -8.04
CA PRO A 44 6.99 -2.23 -9.21
C PRO A 44 7.06 -1.40 -10.50
N SER A 45 7.58 -1.99 -11.55
CA SER A 45 7.52 -1.40 -12.90
C SER A 45 6.08 -1.34 -13.41
N VAL A 46 5.83 -0.48 -14.40
CA VAL A 46 4.53 -0.43 -15.09
C VAL A 46 4.18 -1.79 -15.68
N GLN A 47 5.17 -2.49 -16.25
CA GLN A 47 4.94 -3.79 -16.90
C GLN A 47 4.51 -4.88 -15.89
N GLU A 48 5.14 -4.95 -14.72
CA GLU A 48 4.76 -5.89 -13.65
C GLU A 48 3.32 -5.66 -13.18
N LEU A 49 2.91 -4.40 -13.09
CA LEU A 49 1.53 -4.02 -12.74
C LEU A 49 0.55 -4.37 -13.86
N VAL A 50 0.89 -4.10 -15.13
CA VAL A 50 0.08 -4.51 -16.29
C VAL A 50 -0.13 -6.02 -16.29
N ASP A 51 0.92 -6.81 -16.07
CA ASP A 51 0.85 -8.26 -16.06
C ASP A 51 -0.01 -8.80 -14.90
N ALA A 52 0.10 -8.22 -13.72
CA ALA A 52 -0.74 -8.56 -12.57
C ALA A 52 -2.22 -8.22 -12.84
N TYR A 53 -2.51 -7.03 -13.35
CA TYR A 53 -3.87 -6.62 -13.69
C TYR A 53 -4.46 -7.47 -14.82
N ARG A 54 -3.66 -7.88 -15.80
CA ARG A 54 -4.06 -8.79 -16.89
C ARG A 54 -4.42 -10.17 -16.35
N ARG A 55 -3.60 -10.73 -15.42
CA ARG A 55 -3.93 -11.99 -14.74
C ARG A 55 -5.22 -11.87 -13.93
N ALA A 56 -5.39 -10.80 -13.17
CA ALA A 56 -6.61 -10.54 -12.40
C ALA A 56 -7.83 -10.41 -13.33
N ALA A 57 -7.69 -9.69 -14.44
CA ALA A 57 -8.71 -9.52 -15.46
C ALA A 57 -9.09 -10.82 -16.19
N GLY A 58 -8.18 -11.80 -16.23
CA GLY A 58 -8.43 -13.13 -16.80
C GLY A 58 -9.41 -13.98 -15.98
N ARG A 59 -9.64 -13.64 -14.70
CA ARG A 59 -10.47 -14.41 -13.76
C ARG A 59 -11.67 -13.66 -13.18
N ALA A 60 -11.84 -12.37 -13.50
CA ALA A 60 -12.94 -11.56 -12.98
C ALA A 60 -13.39 -10.50 -13.99
N GLU A 61 -14.64 -10.06 -13.85
CA GLU A 61 -15.24 -9.00 -14.69
C GLU A 61 -14.71 -7.62 -14.34
N GLU A 62 -14.40 -7.41 -13.07
CA GLU A 62 -13.83 -6.15 -12.54
C GLU A 62 -12.55 -6.42 -11.75
N VAL A 63 -11.64 -5.47 -11.77
CA VAL A 63 -10.38 -5.49 -11.03
C VAL A 63 -10.30 -4.26 -10.13
N LEU A 64 -9.99 -4.48 -8.87
CA LEU A 64 -9.72 -3.43 -7.90
C LEU A 64 -8.27 -3.54 -7.43
N ALA A 65 -7.45 -2.56 -7.78
CA ALA A 65 -6.06 -2.47 -7.36
C ALA A 65 -5.93 -1.47 -6.21
N ILE A 66 -5.48 -1.92 -5.04
CA ILE A 66 -5.31 -1.10 -3.84
C ILE A 66 -3.83 -1.14 -3.45
N HIS A 67 -3.17 -0.01 -3.51
CA HIS A 67 -1.71 0.08 -3.34
C HIS A 67 -1.31 0.95 -2.15
N ILE A 68 -0.05 0.77 -1.74
CA ILE A 68 0.62 1.60 -0.73
C ILE A 68 0.43 3.08 -1.02
N SER A 69 0.37 3.90 0.04
CA SER A 69 0.24 5.35 -0.02
C SER A 69 1.20 6.01 -1.01
N SER A 70 0.67 6.93 -1.82
CA SER A 70 1.45 7.81 -2.70
C SER A 70 2.46 8.67 -1.95
N ALA A 71 2.20 8.98 -0.67
CA ALA A 71 3.13 9.70 0.19
C ALA A 71 4.40 8.88 0.55
N LEU A 72 4.37 7.56 0.37
CA LEU A 72 5.49 6.67 0.67
C LEU A 72 6.17 6.10 -0.58
N SER A 73 5.43 5.92 -1.65
CA SER A 73 5.92 5.23 -2.85
C SER A 73 5.23 5.74 -4.12
N GLY A 74 5.99 5.86 -5.20
CA GLY A 74 5.44 6.11 -6.53
C GLY A 74 4.73 4.90 -7.17
N THR A 75 4.42 3.85 -6.41
CA THR A 75 3.68 2.67 -6.90
C THR A 75 2.34 3.07 -7.49
N ILE A 76 1.63 4.02 -6.84
CA ILE A 76 0.32 4.46 -7.31
C ILE A 76 0.38 5.14 -8.69
N ASP A 77 1.46 5.85 -9.00
CA ASP A 77 1.62 6.50 -10.30
C ASP A 77 1.85 5.47 -11.40
N ASN A 78 2.73 4.49 -11.16
CA ASN A 78 2.93 3.37 -12.07
C ASN A 78 1.65 2.54 -12.24
N ALA A 79 0.88 2.35 -11.16
CA ALA A 79 -0.40 1.64 -11.17
C ALA A 79 -1.46 2.33 -12.05
N ARG A 80 -1.54 3.65 -12.00
CA ARG A 80 -2.42 4.44 -12.86
C ARG A 80 -2.01 4.37 -14.34
N ILE A 81 -0.71 4.43 -14.61
CA ILE A 81 -0.18 4.27 -15.98
C ILE A 81 -0.49 2.87 -16.50
N ALA A 82 -0.25 1.83 -15.71
CA ALA A 82 -0.55 0.44 -16.07
C ALA A 82 -2.03 0.22 -16.35
N ALA A 83 -2.90 0.79 -15.53
CA ALA A 83 -4.34 0.72 -15.72
C ALA A 83 -4.78 1.40 -17.02
N ALA A 84 -4.30 2.61 -17.29
CA ALA A 84 -4.62 3.34 -18.51
C ALA A 84 -4.13 2.60 -19.78
N GLN A 85 -2.91 2.04 -19.72
CA GLN A 85 -2.36 1.23 -20.80
C GLN A 85 -3.24 0.01 -21.08
N LEU A 86 -3.57 -0.75 -20.06
CA LEU A 86 -4.37 -1.97 -20.20
C LEU A 86 -5.80 -1.66 -20.67
N GLU A 87 -6.43 -0.60 -20.17
CA GLU A 87 -7.74 -0.16 -20.64
C GLU A 87 -7.71 0.28 -22.12
N ALA A 88 -6.62 0.90 -22.58
CA ALA A 88 -6.45 1.26 -23.99
C ALA A 88 -6.30 0.00 -24.88
N GLU A 89 -5.51 -0.98 -24.45
CA GLU A 89 -5.36 -2.27 -25.15
C GLU A 89 -6.73 -2.96 -25.33
N TYR A 90 -7.52 -3.07 -24.26
CA TYR A 90 -8.84 -3.69 -24.33
C TYR A 90 -9.86 -2.93 -25.17
N ARG A 91 -9.70 -1.62 -25.32
CA ARG A 91 -10.56 -0.79 -26.17
C ARG A 91 -10.29 -1.01 -27.65
N THR A 92 -9.03 -1.21 -28.02
CA THR A 92 -8.59 -1.41 -29.39
C THR A 92 -8.73 -2.87 -29.86
N GLN A 93 -8.73 -3.83 -28.93
CA GLN A 93 -8.84 -5.26 -29.21
C GLN A 93 -9.99 -5.91 -28.41
N PRO A 94 -11.25 -5.63 -28.75
CA PRO A 94 -12.39 -6.14 -27.98
C PRO A 94 -12.52 -7.67 -27.95
N ASN A 95 -11.81 -8.37 -28.87
CA ASN A 95 -11.73 -9.84 -28.96
C ASN A 95 -10.32 -10.38 -28.61
N GLY A 96 -9.45 -9.57 -28.01
CA GLY A 96 -8.12 -9.98 -27.58
C GLY A 96 -8.18 -11.02 -26.45
N PRO A 97 -7.03 -11.62 -26.06
CA PRO A 97 -6.94 -12.61 -24.99
C PRO A 97 -7.22 -11.93 -23.64
N GLY A 98 -8.47 -11.76 -23.34
CA GLY A 98 -9.03 -11.31 -22.09
C GLY A 98 -10.21 -12.19 -21.74
N PRO A 99 -10.79 -12.09 -20.53
CA PRO A 99 -11.89 -12.96 -20.15
C PRO A 99 -12.99 -12.89 -21.18
N SER A 100 -13.45 -14.04 -21.60
CA SER A 100 -14.55 -14.30 -22.55
C SER A 100 -15.91 -13.81 -22.02
N VAL A 101 -15.92 -12.92 -21.06
CA VAL A 101 -17.13 -12.46 -20.38
C VAL A 101 -17.49 -11.08 -20.92
N GLY A 102 -18.37 -11.06 -21.90
CA GLY A 102 -19.18 -9.93 -22.32
C GLY A 102 -18.48 -8.56 -22.42
N ARG A 103 -19.10 -7.60 -23.07
CA ARG A 103 -18.60 -6.23 -23.19
C ARG A 103 -18.20 -5.68 -21.82
N ARG A 104 -16.89 -5.47 -21.59
CA ARG A 104 -16.39 -4.82 -20.37
C ARG A 104 -17.05 -3.47 -20.19
N ARG A 105 -17.49 -3.21 -18.98
CA ARG A 105 -18.02 -1.88 -18.61
C ARG A 105 -16.91 -0.84 -18.68
N PRO A 106 -17.22 0.43 -18.96
CA PRO A 106 -16.29 1.51 -18.72
C PRO A 106 -15.80 1.44 -17.28
N GLN A 107 -14.48 1.64 -17.06
CA GLN A 107 -13.86 1.59 -15.72
C GLN A 107 -13.94 0.22 -15.01
N TRP A 108 -13.77 -0.88 -15.74
CA TRP A 108 -13.68 -2.23 -15.17
C TRP A 108 -12.43 -2.43 -14.28
N LEU A 109 -11.42 -1.58 -14.42
CA LEU A 109 -10.21 -1.55 -13.62
C LEU A 109 -10.16 -0.25 -12.80
N ARG A 110 -10.12 -0.39 -11.48
CA ARG A 110 -10.07 0.73 -10.56
C ARG A 110 -8.80 0.68 -9.72
N VAL A 111 -8.04 1.77 -9.72
CA VAL A 111 -6.85 1.95 -8.87
C VAL A 111 -7.18 2.85 -7.70
N VAL A 112 -6.83 2.41 -6.50
CA VAL A 112 -7.05 3.12 -5.22
C VAL A 112 -5.74 3.34 -4.52
N ASP A 113 -5.45 4.59 -4.20
CA ASP A 113 -4.44 4.97 -3.24
C ASP A 113 -4.99 4.72 -1.83
N SER A 114 -4.37 3.81 -1.09
CA SER A 114 -4.84 3.48 0.26
C SER A 114 -4.58 4.61 1.27
N GLY A 115 -3.64 5.51 1.00
CA GLY A 115 -3.15 6.50 1.95
C GLY A 115 -2.46 5.89 3.18
N THR A 116 -2.13 4.60 3.13
CA THR A 116 -1.54 3.85 4.26
C THR A 116 -0.56 2.78 3.77
N SER A 117 -0.11 1.88 4.66
CA SER A 117 0.83 0.78 4.39
C SER A 117 0.61 -0.35 5.38
N SER A 118 1.40 -1.41 5.26
CA SER A 118 1.50 -2.52 6.23
C SER A 118 0.13 -3.10 6.63
N GLY A 119 -0.09 -3.38 7.89
CA GLY A 119 -1.33 -3.99 8.39
C GLY A 119 -2.59 -3.19 8.05
N ALA A 120 -2.54 -1.85 8.04
CA ALA A 120 -3.69 -1.03 7.67
C ALA A 120 -4.05 -1.17 6.18
N LEU A 121 -3.05 -1.29 5.29
CA LEU A 121 -3.27 -1.63 3.88
C LEU A 121 -3.84 -3.05 3.75
N GLY A 122 -3.29 -4.03 4.48
CA GLY A 122 -3.80 -5.41 4.49
C GLY A 122 -5.27 -5.48 4.92
N LEU A 123 -5.65 -4.80 5.99
CA LEU A 123 -7.04 -4.72 6.44
C LEU A 123 -7.97 -4.08 5.40
N ALA A 124 -7.52 -3.04 4.72
CA ALA A 124 -8.28 -2.41 3.63
C ALA A 124 -8.50 -3.36 2.45
N VAL A 125 -7.46 -4.11 2.06
CA VAL A 125 -7.52 -5.13 1.01
C VAL A 125 -8.47 -6.27 1.38
N LEU A 126 -8.39 -6.77 2.61
CA LEU A 126 -9.30 -7.81 3.12
C LEU A 126 -10.75 -7.33 3.16
N ALA A 127 -10.99 -6.10 3.61
CA ALA A 127 -12.34 -5.52 3.60
C ALA A 127 -12.91 -5.42 2.16
N ALA A 128 -12.07 -5.04 1.21
CA ALA A 128 -12.46 -4.92 -0.20
C ALA A 128 -12.71 -6.27 -0.87
N SER A 129 -11.97 -7.33 -0.48
CA SER A 129 -12.06 -8.65 -1.12
C SER A 129 -13.40 -9.36 -0.94
N GLY A 130 -14.21 -8.93 0.02
CA GLY A 130 -15.59 -9.40 0.21
C GLY A 130 -16.65 -8.68 -0.63
N ALA A 131 -16.26 -7.72 -1.47
CA ALA A 131 -17.21 -6.96 -2.29
C ALA A 131 -17.58 -7.68 -3.59
N HIS A 132 -18.74 -7.33 -4.16
CA HIS A 132 -19.21 -7.89 -5.42
C HIS A 132 -18.77 -7.09 -6.65
N ASP A 133 -18.34 -5.84 -6.46
CA ASP A 133 -17.90 -4.93 -7.51
C ASP A 133 -16.77 -4.00 -7.02
N ALA A 134 -16.03 -3.41 -7.95
CA ALA A 134 -14.88 -2.56 -7.65
C ALA A 134 -15.26 -1.25 -6.94
N ARG A 135 -16.43 -0.70 -7.19
CA ARG A 135 -16.92 0.52 -6.52
C ARG A 135 -17.17 0.25 -5.03
N ARG A 136 -17.88 -0.83 -4.72
CA ARG A 136 -18.16 -1.24 -3.34
C ARG A 136 -16.87 -1.62 -2.61
N GLY A 137 -15.99 -2.39 -3.28
CA GLY A 137 -14.68 -2.75 -2.73
C GLY A 137 -13.83 -1.51 -2.39
N ALA A 138 -13.77 -0.53 -3.29
CA ALA A 138 -13.07 0.72 -3.03
C ALA A 138 -13.65 1.49 -1.83
N ALA A 139 -14.97 1.55 -1.70
CA ALA A 139 -15.63 2.19 -0.56
C ALA A 139 -15.31 1.48 0.77
N LEU A 140 -15.30 0.14 0.78
CA LEU A 140 -14.92 -0.66 1.95
C LEU A 140 -13.46 -0.46 2.33
N ALA A 141 -12.54 -0.43 1.36
CA ALA A 141 -11.14 -0.13 1.59
C ALA A 141 -10.96 1.26 2.22
N GLN A 142 -11.61 2.28 1.66
CA GLN A 142 -11.56 3.65 2.18
C GLN A 142 -12.15 3.76 3.59
N ALA A 143 -13.26 3.09 3.86
CA ALA A 143 -13.84 3.04 5.20
C ALA A 143 -12.92 2.35 6.21
N SER A 144 -12.22 1.27 5.80
CA SER A 144 -11.22 0.59 6.62
C SER A 144 -10.05 1.51 6.95
N THR A 145 -9.46 2.18 5.94
CA THR A 145 -8.33 3.09 6.16
C THR A 145 -8.71 4.32 6.98
N ALA A 146 -9.92 4.86 6.81
CA ALA A 146 -10.41 5.99 7.59
C ALA A 146 -10.55 5.68 9.09
N ARG A 147 -10.72 4.40 9.45
CA ARG A 147 -10.82 3.90 10.83
C ARG A 147 -9.50 3.34 11.36
N SER A 148 -8.46 3.34 10.54
CA SER A 148 -7.15 2.82 10.91
C SER A 148 -6.22 3.95 11.36
N CYS A 149 -5.46 3.70 12.42
CA CYS A 149 -4.35 4.54 12.81
C CYS A 149 -3.07 3.70 12.78
N GLN A 150 -2.07 4.18 12.10
CA GLN A 150 -0.78 3.49 12.00
C GLN A 150 0.28 4.26 12.76
N LEU A 151 0.73 3.67 13.87
CA LEU A 151 1.74 4.22 14.76
C LEU A 151 2.96 3.32 14.76
N PHE A 152 4.15 3.90 14.82
CA PHE A 152 5.38 3.13 14.86
C PHE A 152 6.56 3.91 15.45
N VAL A 153 7.58 3.20 15.85
CA VAL A 153 8.90 3.72 16.18
C VAL A 153 9.92 3.01 15.30
N VAL A 154 11.02 3.68 15.00
CA VAL A 154 12.14 3.11 14.26
C VAL A 154 13.43 3.20 15.08
N ASP A 155 14.30 2.24 14.89
CA ASP A 155 15.61 2.23 15.54
C ASP A 155 16.59 3.18 14.84
N ASP A 156 16.42 3.40 13.54
CA ASP A 156 17.26 4.24 12.69
C ASP A 156 16.37 5.17 11.83
N LEU A 157 16.36 6.45 12.20
CA LEU A 157 15.69 7.50 11.44
C LEU A 157 16.40 7.83 10.13
N GLY A 158 17.71 7.60 10.07
CA GLY A 158 18.53 7.94 8.93
C GLY A 158 18.07 7.28 7.63
N ARG A 159 17.51 6.06 7.72
CA ARG A 159 16.93 5.38 6.57
C ARG A 159 15.71 6.12 6.02
N LEU A 160 14.80 6.56 6.89
CA LEU A 160 13.62 7.33 6.49
C LEU A 160 14.01 8.72 5.99
N ALA A 161 14.99 9.36 6.61
CA ALA A 161 15.52 10.66 6.20
C ALA A 161 16.16 10.59 4.80
N ARG A 162 17.08 9.63 4.58
CA ARG A 162 17.73 9.41 3.28
C ARG A 162 16.75 9.07 2.16
N SER A 163 15.71 8.35 2.51
CA SER A 163 14.65 7.99 1.55
C SER A 163 13.67 9.13 1.24
N GLY A 164 13.73 10.25 1.97
CA GLY A 164 12.83 11.39 1.80
C GLY A 164 11.39 11.14 2.26
N ARG A 165 11.12 10.11 3.09
CA ARG A 165 9.78 9.76 3.58
C ARG A 165 9.40 10.47 4.87
N ILE A 166 10.34 11.19 5.49
CA ILE A 166 10.07 12.07 6.64
C ILE A 166 10.46 13.51 6.29
N ASP A 167 9.81 14.46 6.97
CA ASP A 167 10.11 15.87 6.82
C ASP A 167 11.49 16.24 7.38
N ARG A 168 12.01 17.40 6.97
CA ARG A 168 13.34 17.88 7.38
C ARG A 168 13.47 18.08 8.88
N THR A 169 12.39 18.39 9.57
CA THR A 169 12.39 18.61 11.02
C THR A 169 12.57 17.29 11.75
N THR A 170 11.81 16.28 11.36
CA THR A 170 11.97 14.91 11.88
C THR A 170 13.35 14.33 11.52
N ALA A 171 13.85 14.60 10.30
CA ALA A 171 15.16 14.13 9.85
C ALA A 171 16.32 14.70 10.71
N ARG A 172 16.19 15.91 11.24
CA ARG A 172 17.20 16.52 12.15
C ARG A 172 17.32 15.82 13.51
N LEU A 173 16.37 14.97 13.86
CA LEU A 173 16.44 14.15 15.07
C LEU A 173 17.38 12.94 14.87
N ASP A 174 17.76 12.66 13.63
CA ASP A 174 18.75 11.64 13.32
C ASP A 174 20.12 12.03 13.89
N GLY A 175 20.78 11.08 14.54
CA GLY A 175 22.07 11.33 15.18
C GLY A 175 22.00 12.00 16.56
N VAL A 176 20.84 12.45 17.04
CA VAL A 176 20.73 12.92 18.43
C VAL A 176 20.65 11.73 19.38
N LEU A 177 21.69 11.58 20.20
CA LEU A 177 21.87 10.42 21.06
C LEU A 177 20.64 10.13 21.93
N GLY A 178 20.10 8.92 21.77
CA GLY A 178 19.00 8.41 22.58
C GLY A 178 17.61 8.97 22.26
N ILE A 179 17.47 9.84 21.27
CA ILE A 179 16.14 10.32 20.84
C ILE A 179 15.45 9.26 19.98
N ARG A 180 14.18 9.01 20.29
CA ARG A 180 13.30 8.08 19.57
C ARG A 180 11.93 8.74 19.37
N PRO A 181 11.59 9.19 18.16
CA PRO A 181 10.26 9.73 17.90
C PRO A 181 9.22 8.60 17.81
N VAL A 182 8.04 8.87 18.32
CA VAL A 182 6.82 8.13 18.00
C VAL A 182 6.24 8.74 16.73
N LEU A 183 6.08 7.93 15.71
CA LEU A 183 5.67 8.34 14.37
C LEU A 183 4.26 7.85 14.06
N ALA A 184 3.54 8.61 13.25
CA ALA A 184 2.29 8.20 12.65
C ALA A 184 2.39 8.30 11.11
N LEU A 185 1.81 7.34 10.42
CA LEU A 185 1.55 7.46 9.00
C LEU A 185 0.19 8.12 8.79
N THR A 186 0.19 9.21 8.06
CA THR A 186 -1.00 9.96 7.64
C THR A 186 -1.11 9.95 6.11
N ARG A 187 -2.19 10.48 5.56
CA ARG A 187 -2.33 10.63 4.09
C ARG A 187 -1.25 11.52 3.47
N ASP A 188 -0.73 12.48 4.24
CA ASP A 188 0.30 13.42 3.79
C ASP A 188 1.74 12.89 4.02
N GLY A 189 1.89 11.70 4.59
CA GLY A 189 3.18 11.08 4.87
C GLY A 189 3.40 10.79 6.36
N ILE A 190 4.65 10.56 6.72
CA ILE A 190 5.04 10.24 8.09
C ILE A 190 5.20 11.53 8.89
N ARG A 191 4.55 11.58 10.06
CA ARG A 191 4.63 12.71 11.01
C ARG A 191 5.12 12.25 12.36
N THR A 192 5.90 13.10 13.02
CA THR A 192 6.26 12.93 14.43
C THR A 192 5.09 13.33 15.31
N LEU A 193 4.65 12.42 16.18
CA LEU A 193 3.65 12.71 17.22
C LEU A 193 4.30 13.17 18.51
N GLU A 194 5.37 12.49 18.91
CA GLU A 194 6.08 12.76 20.16
C GLU A 194 7.55 12.39 20.00
N THR A 195 8.40 13.07 20.76
CA THR A 195 9.84 12.81 20.79
C THR A 195 10.26 12.48 22.21
N VAL A 196 10.82 11.29 22.41
CA VAL A 196 11.20 10.79 23.72
C VAL A 196 12.64 10.30 23.73
N ARG A 197 13.20 10.11 24.94
CA ARG A 197 14.53 9.52 25.11
C ARG A 197 14.43 8.06 25.51
N GLY A 198 15.17 7.22 24.81
CA GLY A 198 15.32 5.79 25.08
C GLY A 198 14.23 4.91 24.49
N ALA A 199 14.63 3.74 24.00
CA ALA A 199 13.75 2.78 23.31
C ALA A 199 12.60 2.27 24.20
N ALA A 200 12.88 2.04 25.49
CA ALA A 200 11.86 1.56 26.43
C ALA A 200 10.74 2.59 26.64
N ARG A 201 11.07 3.88 26.70
CA ARG A 201 10.09 4.95 26.81
C ARG A 201 9.29 5.10 25.51
N ALA A 202 9.97 5.08 24.37
CA ALA A 202 9.31 5.16 23.07
C ALA A 202 8.27 4.04 22.88
N ARG A 203 8.57 2.81 23.30
CA ARG A 203 7.62 1.70 23.26
C ARG A 203 6.41 1.92 24.18
N ARG A 204 6.63 2.37 25.41
CA ARG A 204 5.52 2.69 26.34
C ARG A 204 4.62 3.79 25.78
N ASP A 205 5.20 4.84 25.26
CA ASP A 205 4.45 5.98 24.74
C ASP A 205 3.71 5.62 23.45
N LEU A 206 4.31 4.76 22.58
CA LEU A 206 3.63 4.17 21.43
C LEU A 206 2.38 3.40 21.86
N ILE A 207 2.49 2.52 22.86
CA ILE A 207 1.35 1.75 23.40
C ILE A 207 0.29 2.69 23.99
N ALA A 208 0.71 3.68 24.77
CA ALA A 208 -0.22 4.66 25.35
C ALA A 208 -0.97 5.47 24.28
N GLN A 209 -0.29 5.84 23.19
CA GLN A 209 -0.93 6.48 22.04
C GLN A 209 -1.93 5.53 21.35
N ALA A 210 -1.54 4.27 21.13
CA ALA A 210 -2.42 3.29 20.50
C ALA A 210 -3.69 3.04 21.32
N VAL A 211 -3.57 2.92 22.65
CA VAL A 211 -4.71 2.77 23.57
C VAL A 211 -5.63 3.99 23.52
N ARG A 212 -5.08 5.21 23.51
CA ARG A 212 -5.88 6.44 23.40
C ARG A 212 -6.70 6.49 22.11
N VAL A 213 -6.09 6.11 21.01
CA VAL A 213 -6.76 6.12 19.69
C VAL A 213 -7.82 5.03 19.61
N ALA A 214 -7.58 3.86 20.23
CA ALA A 214 -8.52 2.73 20.19
C ALA A 214 -9.69 2.86 21.16
N GLY A 215 -9.54 3.64 22.23
CA GLY A 215 -10.52 3.79 23.30
C GLY A 215 -11.42 5.01 23.20
N GLY A 216 -11.30 5.81 22.14
CA GLY A 216 -12.09 7.05 21.90
C GLY A 216 -13.24 6.84 20.93
#